data_ccfe758d77ab675595f97d318beeec21
#
_entry.id   ccfe758d77ab675595f97d318beeec21
#
_cell.length_a   1.000
_cell.length_b   1.000
_cell.length_c   1.000
_cell.angle_alpha   90.00
_cell.angle_beta   90.00
_cell.angle_gamma   90.00
#
_symmetry.space_group_name_H-M   'P 1'
#
loop_
_entity.id
_entity.type
_entity.pdbx_description
1 polymer ?
#
loop_
_entity_poly.entity_id
_entity_poly.type
_entity_poly.pdbx_seq_one_letter_code
_entity_poly.pdbx_strand_id
1 'polypeptide(L)'
;MFFRGITGNVLILGLVSFLTDFSSEMIYPLLPVFLTTVLGAGPAFLGVIEGIAESTASLLKLFSGIASDRVKDRKKLVLSGYGISSCVRPFIAAATGPLAVLFIRFADRVGKGIRTSPRDALIADSVDPAIRGKAYGFHRSMDHAGAIAGPLTATLLLAYFTTDLRTVFWLSAIPGVLAVLLIIFKVREVKRKKGPSDGRFLRMFPKGRLRTYILVLFLFTLGNSSDAFLLLKAGQLGVTPVMIPILWAFFHVVKMSSSMPFGALSDRVGRRGIIVAGWSVYALTYVGFAFASTELHVWLLFTFYGLFYGLTEGVEKAFLVDIAGQGERGSAFGWYNFAIGIGALPASLLFGFIWQWVGPGAAFGFGAGMAALAAVLLLLLVKPANATVEG
;
A
#
# COMPACT_ATOMS: atom_id res chain seq x y z
N MET A 1 -7.36 -19.10 22.09
CA MET A 1 -6.41 -19.85 21.25
C MET A 1 -5.63 -19.00 20.23
N PHE A 2 -6.13 -17.83 19.84
CA PHE A 2 -5.56 -16.97 18.77
C PHE A 2 -4.15 -16.45 19.08
N PHE A 3 -3.83 -16.08 20.32
CA PHE A 3 -2.55 -15.48 20.74
C PHE A 3 -1.47 -16.49 21.17
N ARG A 4 -1.74 -17.80 21.16
CA ARG A 4 -0.77 -18.81 21.61
C ARG A 4 0.45 -18.84 20.69
N GLY A 5 1.64 -18.57 21.25
CA GLY A 5 2.93 -18.52 20.56
C GLY A 5 3.32 -17.15 19.99
N ILE A 6 2.43 -16.15 19.98
CA ILE A 6 2.79 -14.77 19.60
C ILE A 6 3.58 -14.16 20.76
N THR A 7 4.80 -13.71 20.48
CA THR A 7 5.68 -13.10 21.48
C THR A 7 5.24 -11.67 21.82
N GLY A 8 5.62 -11.18 23.02
CA GLY A 8 5.37 -9.79 23.40
C GLY A 8 5.91 -8.77 22.40
N ASN A 9 7.04 -9.07 21.74
CA ASN A 9 7.64 -8.20 20.73
C ASN A 9 6.74 -8.06 19.49
N VAL A 10 6.14 -9.15 19.02
CA VAL A 10 5.18 -9.12 17.88
C VAL A 10 3.89 -8.40 18.25
N LEU A 11 3.38 -8.58 19.47
CA LEU A 11 2.21 -7.84 19.96
C LEU A 11 2.47 -6.33 19.95
N ILE A 12 3.63 -5.90 20.46
CA ILE A 12 4.01 -4.47 20.48
C ILE A 12 4.21 -3.94 19.07
N LEU A 13 4.90 -4.67 18.17
CA LEU A 13 5.05 -4.26 16.77
C LEU A 13 3.72 -4.17 16.03
N GLY A 14 2.77 -5.06 16.33
CA GLY A 14 1.40 -4.97 15.82
C GLY A 14 0.69 -3.71 16.31
N LEU A 15 0.79 -3.38 17.61
CA LEU A 15 0.20 -2.15 18.18
C LEU A 15 0.86 -0.88 17.63
N VAL A 16 2.17 -0.89 17.42
CA VAL A 16 2.91 0.18 16.74
C VAL A 16 2.37 0.40 15.33
N SER A 17 2.12 -0.68 14.60
CA SER A 17 1.58 -0.61 13.24
C SER A 17 0.15 -0.06 13.24
N PHE A 18 -0.70 -0.56 14.14
CA PHE A 18 -2.06 -0.03 14.37
C PHE A 18 -2.04 1.49 14.59
N LEU A 19 -1.26 1.97 15.56
CA LEU A 19 -1.18 3.40 15.90
C LEU A 19 -0.61 4.24 14.75
N THR A 20 0.33 3.70 13.99
CA THR A 20 0.91 4.40 12.85
C THR A 20 -0.07 4.53 11.70
N ASP A 21 -0.79 3.45 11.38
CA ASP A 21 -1.79 3.47 10.34
C ASP A 21 -3.01 4.27 10.79
N PHE A 22 -3.40 4.20 12.07
CA PHE A 22 -4.38 5.11 12.65
C PHE A 22 -4.00 6.57 12.39
N SER A 23 -2.75 6.98 12.71
CA SER A 23 -2.24 8.33 12.47
C SER A 23 -2.25 8.71 10.99
N SER A 24 -1.79 7.82 10.08
CA SER A 24 -1.69 8.14 8.66
C SER A 24 -3.05 8.22 7.99
N GLU A 25 -3.96 7.36 8.40
CA GLU A 25 -5.27 7.23 7.77
C GLU A 25 -6.30 8.24 8.30
N MET A 26 -5.99 8.97 9.39
CA MET A 26 -6.70 10.21 9.73
C MET A 26 -6.49 11.30 8.67
N ILE A 27 -5.34 11.32 7.98
CA ILE A 27 -4.95 12.36 7.02
C ILE A 27 -5.21 11.91 5.59
N TYR A 28 -4.81 10.69 5.23
CA TYR A 28 -4.71 10.23 3.85
C TYR A 28 -6.00 10.41 3.04
N PRO A 29 -7.18 9.98 3.51
CA PRO A 29 -8.41 10.13 2.73
C PRO A 29 -8.85 11.60 2.54
N LEU A 30 -8.43 12.49 3.43
CA LEU A 30 -8.75 13.92 3.37
C LEU A 30 -7.71 14.73 2.56
N LEU A 31 -6.54 14.16 2.29
CA LEU A 31 -5.43 14.86 1.65
C LEU A 31 -5.78 15.38 0.24
N PRO A 32 -6.44 14.62 -0.66
CA PRO A 32 -6.82 15.12 -1.97
C PRO A 32 -7.74 16.34 -1.90
N VAL A 33 -8.72 16.31 -0.99
CA VAL A 33 -9.63 17.44 -0.76
C VAL A 33 -8.86 18.64 -0.21
N PHE A 34 -8.01 18.43 0.80
CA PHE A 34 -7.18 19.50 1.35
C PHE A 34 -6.28 20.16 0.30
N LEU A 35 -5.63 19.36 -0.56
CA LEU A 35 -4.79 19.87 -1.65
C LEU A 35 -5.58 20.69 -2.65
N THR A 36 -6.77 20.24 -3.04
CA THR A 36 -7.55 20.92 -4.09
C THR A 36 -8.37 22.09 -3.58
N THR A 37 -9.05 21.95 -2.44
CA THR A 37 -9.98 22.97 -1.94
C THR A 37 -9.30 24.01 -1.04
N VAL A 38 -8.26 23.61 -0.26
CA VAL A 38 -7.61 24.52 0.67
C VAL A 38 -6.32 25.11 0.08
N LEU A 39 -5.54 24.30 -0.64
CA LEU A 39 -4.25 24.73 -1.20
C LEU A 39 -4.29 25.05 -2.70
N GLY A 40 -5.43 24.86 -3.38
CA GLY A 40 -5.62 25.19 -4.79
C GLY A 40 -4.80 24.33 -5.77
N ALA A 41 -4.34 23.15 -5.37
CA ALA A 41 -3.53 22.26 -6.21
C ALA A 41 -4.40 21.54 -7.25
N GLY A 42 -3.96 21.52 -8.51
CA GLY A 42 -4.62 20.73 -9.55
C GLY A 42 -4.31 19.22 -9.46
N PRO A 43 -5.08 18.38 -10.18
CA PRO A 43 -4.89 16.92 -10.23
C PRO A 43 -3.49 16.50 -10.69
N ALA A 44 -2.85 17.24 -11.60
CA ALA A 44 -1.48 16.96 -12.01
C ALA A 44 -0.50 17.04 -10.83
N PHE A 45 -0.66 18.03 -9.95
CA PHE A 45 0.21 18.17 -8.79
C PHE A 45 -0.05 17.09 -7.73
N LEU A 46 -1.32 16.65 -7.57
CA LEU A 46 -1.64 15.47 -6.78
C LEU A 46 -0.91 14.23 -7.30
N GLY A 47 -0.87 14.05 -8.64
CA GLY A 47 -0.11 12.99 -9.28
C GLY A 47 1.39 13.05 -8.99
N VAL A 48 1.97 14.26 -8.97
CA VAL A 48 3.39 14.48 -8.58
C VAL A 48 3.62 14.04 -7.13
N ILE A 49 2.79 14.50 -6.20
CA ILE A 49 2.92 14.19 -4.76
C ILE A 49 2.83 12.68 -4.54
N GLU A 50 1.78 12.04 -5.03
CA GLU A 50 1.54 10.62 -4.77
C GLU A 50 2.49 9.72 -5.54
N GLY A 51 2.85 10.08 -6.77
CA GLY A 51 3.82 9.34 -7.57
C GLY A 51 5.22 9.34 -6.93
N ILE A 52 5.72 10.50 -6.49
CA ILE A 52 6.99 10.61 -5.77
C ILE A 52 6.91 9.84 -4.44
N ALA A 53 5.81 10.00 -3.70
CA ALA A 53 5.60 9.34 -2.43
C ALA A 53 5.68 7.81 -2.55
N GLU A 54 4.92 7.21 -3.47
CA GLU A 54 4.83 5.75 -3.59
C GLU A 54 6.12 5.14 -4.18
N SER A 55 6.71 5.80 -5.19
CA SER A 55 8.01 5.38 -5.73
C SER A 55 9.10 5.42 -4.66
N THR A 56 9.18 6.49 -3.88
CA THR A 56 10.15 6.62 -2.78
C THR A 56 10.01 5.49 -1.77
N ALA A 57 8.78 5.23 -1.29
CA ALA A 57 8.55 4.17 -0.32
C ALA A 57 8.94 2.79 -0.87
N SER A 58 8.57 2.50 -2.13
CA SER A 58 8.81 1.19 -2.74
C SER A 58 10.28 0.94 -3.02
N LEU A 59 11.00 1.94 -3.54
CA LEU A 59 12.44 1.83 -3.78
C LEU A 59 13.24 1.72 -2.48
N LEU A 60 12.91 2.53 -1.47
CA LEU A 60 13.61 2.50 -0.19
C LEU A 60 13.37 1.21 0.61
N LYS A 61 12.24 0.52 0.45
CA LYS A 61 12.02 -0.81 1.05
C LYS A 61 13.09 -1.81 0.58
N LEU A 62 13.50 -1.75 -0.70
CA LEU A 62 14.56 -2.60 -1.21
C LEU A 62 15.91 -2.30 -0.55
N PHE A 63 16.30 -1.02 -0.53
CA PHE A 63 17.58 -0.61 0.08
C PHE A 63 17.61 -0.83 1.60
N SER A 64 16.52 -0.55 2.30
CA SER A 64 16.43 -0.76 3.75
C SER A 64 16.47 -2.25 4.12
N GLY A 65 15.97 -3.14 3.26
CA GLY A 65 16.12 -4.58 3.41
C GLY A 65 17.59 -5.00 3.41
N ILE A 66 18.35 -4.56 2.41
CA ILE A 66 19.79 -4.82 2.31
C ILE A 66 20.55 -4.22 3.52
N ALA A 67 20.22 -2.99 3.90
CA ALA A 67 20.82 -2.35 5.07
C ALA A 67 20.49 -3.11 6.36
N SER A 68 19.25 -3.56 6.52
CA SER A 68 18.78 -4.35 7.66
C SER A 68 19.56 -5.65 7.86
N ASP A 69 20.04 -6.23 6.75
CA ASP A 69 20.82 -7.46 6.83
C ASP A 69 22.26 -7.22 7.31
N ARG A 70 22.77 -6.01 7.15
CA ARG A 70 24.15 -5.63 7.54
C ARG A 70 24.24 -5.03 8.93
N VAL A 71 23.19 -4.37 9.43
CA VAL A 71 23.21 -3.74 10.76
C VAL A 71 22.99 -4.77 11.87
N LYS A 72 23.59 -4.50 13.04
CA LYS A 72 23.41 -5.32 14.25
C LYS A 72 22.09 -5.05 14.97
N ASP A 73 21.58 -3.81 14.86
CA ASP A 73 20.45 -3.30 15.64
C ASP A 73 19.36 -2.82 14.69
N ARG A 74 18.41 -3.70 14.39
CA ARG A 74 17.26 -3.41 13.53
C ARG A 74 16.27 -2.46 14.19
N LYS A 75 16.19 -2.48 15.53
CA LYS A 75 15.32 -1.55 16.29
C LYS A 75 15.64 -0.11 15.96
N LYS A 76 16.92 0.26 15.76
CA LYS A 76 17.31 1.62 15.39
C LYS A 76 16.76 2.04 14.04
N LEU A 77 16.81 1.17 13.03
CA LEU A 77 16.22 1.45 11.71
C LEU A 77 14.69 1.56 11.78
N VAL A 78 14.06 0.68 12.57
CA VAL A 78 12.61 0.73 12.82
C VAL A 78 12.26 2.04 13.50
N LEU A 79 12.95 2.41 14.58
CA LEU A 79 12.72 3.65 15.33
C LEU A 79 12.91 4.88 14.45
N SER A 80 14.02 4.95 13.69
CA SER A 80 14.28 6.11 12.81
C SER A 80 13.17 6.28 11.76
N GLY A 81 12.73 5.19 11.12
CA GLY A 81 11.69 5.26 10.10
C GLY A 81 10.32 5.64 10.66
N TYR A 82 9.91 5.08 11.80
CA TYR A 82 8.68 5.50 12.49
C TYR A 82 8.79 6.93 13.04
N GLY A 83 9.94 7.30 13.61
CA GLY A 83 10.21 8.63 14.11
C GLY A 83 10.07 9.70 13.03
N ILE A 84 10.74 9.51 11.88
CA ILE A 84 10.61 10.42 10.73
C ILE A 84 9.14 10.58 10.34
N SER A 85 8.43 9.47 10.07
CA SER A 85 7.03 9.51 9.64
C SER A 85 6.13 10.22 10.67
N SER A 86 6.25 9.88 11.95
CA SER A 86 5.40 10.45 13.02
C SER A 86 5.71 11.92 13.29
N CYS A 87 6.97 12.35 13.15
CA CYS A 87 7.34 13.74 13.31
C CYS A 87 6.87 14.62 12.16
N VAL A 88 7.05 14.18 10.89
CA VAL A 88 6.81 15.08 9.75
C VAL A 88 5.34 15.15 9.33
N ARG A 89 4.59 14.06 9.48
CA ARG A 89 3.22 13.94 8.98
C ARG A 89 2.26 15.00 9.52
N PRO A 90 2.21 15.32 10.83
CA PRO A 90 1.30 16.33 11.35
C PRO A 90 1.55 17.73 10.76
N PHE A 91 2.77 18.03 10.27
CA PHE A 91 3.08 19.32 9.65
C PHE A 91 2.35 19.58 8.32
N ILE A 92 1.66 18.57 7.75
CA ILE A 92 0.70 18.80 6.65
C ILE A 92 -0.33 19.86 7.08
N ALA A 93 -0.71 19.90 8.36
CA ALA A 93 -1.59 20.92 8.92
C ALA A 93 -1.04 22.34 8.79
N ALA A 94 0.27 22.52 8.87
CA ALA A 94 0.93 23.83 8.74
C ALA A 94 1.27 24.21 7.29
N ALA A 95 0.99 23.33 6.32
CA ALA A 95 1.31 23.59 4.92
C ALA A 95 0.54 24.81 4.40
N THR A 96 1.25 25.76 3.79
CA THR A 96 0.69 26.96 3.16
C THR A 96 0.59 26.84 1.64
N GLY A 97 1.17 25.79 1.07
CA GLY A 97 1.11 25.51 -0.36
C GLY A 97 1.39 24.04 -0.69
N PRO A 98 1.11 23.62 -1.93
CA PRO A 98 1.24 22.23 -2.35
C PRO A 98 2.67 21.69 -2.27
N LEU A 99 3.69 22.53 -2.49
CA LEU A 99 5.10 22.14 -2.38
C LEU A 99 5.48 21.71 -0.95
N ALA A 100 4.93 22.37 0.08
CA ALA A 100 5.16 21.97 1.46
C ALA A 100 4.63 20.56 1.71
N VAL A 101 3.43 20.25 1.21
CA VAL A 101 2.84 18.91 1.29
C VAL A 101 3.71 17.88 0.56
N LEU A 102 4.25 18.21 -0.63
CA LEU A 102 5.16 17.33 -1.38
C LEU A 102 6.37 16.93 -0.53
N PHE A 103 7.05 17.89 0.09
CA PHE A 103 8.25 17.61 0.92
C PHE A 103 7.90 16.80 2.17
N ILE A 104 6.79 17.12 2.83
CA ILE A 104 6.34 16.39 4.01
C ILE A 104 5.96 14.94 3.63
N ARG A 105 5.22 14.74 2.54
CA ARG A 105 4.85 13.41 2.04
C ARG A 105 6.09 12.61 1.61
N PHE A 106 7.04 13.25 0.93
CA PHE A 106 8.31 12.62 0.59
C PHE A 106 9.05 12.13 1.84
N ALA A 107 9.22 12.99 2.85
CA ALA A 107 9.89 12.64 4.11
C ALA A 107 9.13 11.52 4.87
N ASP A 108 7.80 11.57 4.94
CA ASP A 108 6.98 10.48 5.51
C ASP A 108 7.23 9.15 4.79
N ARG A 109 7.31 9.15 3.45
CA ARG A 109 7.55 7.97 2.64
C ARG A 109 8.98 7.44 2.75
N VAL A 110 9.96 8.33 2.94
CA VAL A 110 11.33 7.94 3.32
C VAL A 110 11.29 7.17 4.64
N GLY A 111 10.60 7.67 5.66
CA GLY A 111 10.41 6.98 6.92
C GLY A 111 9.75 5.60 6.74
N LYS A 112 8.68 5.51 5.94
CA LYS A 112 8.00 4.24 5.61
C LYS A 112 8.94 3.26 4.91
N GLY A 113 9.73 3.71 3.94
CA GLY A 113 10.68 2.88 3.22
C GLY A 113 11.79 2.33 4.14
N ILE A 114 12.34 3.17 5.03
CA ILE A 114 13.41 2.76 5.97
C ILE A 114 12.90 1.70 6.96
N ARG A 115 11.69 1.83 7.51
CA ARG A 115 11.19 0.97 8.60
C ARG A 115 10.65 -0.38 8.15
N THR A 116 10.06 -0.48 6.94
CA THR A 116 9.21 -1.61 6.56
C THR A 116 9.97 -2.93 6.56
N SER A 117 11.06 -3.04 5.80
CA SER A 117 11.83 -4.29 5.73
C SER A 117 12.51 -4.67 7.05
N PRO A 118 13.16 -3.73 7.80
CA PRO A 118 13.71 -4.04 9.12
C PRO A 118 12.66 -4.50 10.14
N ARG A 119 11.46 -3.90 10.12
CA ARG A 119 10.34 -4.30 10.98
C ARG A 119 9.90 -5.73 10.68
N ASP A 120 9.69 -6.04 9.41
CA ASP A 120 9.24 -7.38 8.99
C ASP A 120 10.29 -8.45 9.35
N ALA A 121 11.56 -8.12 9.20
CA ALA A 121 12.64 -8.98 9.64
C ALA A 121 12.67 -9.15 11.17
N LEU A 122 12.42 -8.09 11.94
CA LEU A 122 12.36 -8.15 13.40
C LEU A 122 11.17 -9.01 13.89
N ILE A 123 10.02 -8.95 13.21
CA ILE A 123 8.87 -9.84 13.46
C ILE A 123 9.28 -11.31 13.23
N ALA A 124 9.92 -11.61 12.08
CA ALA A 124 10.35 -12.96 11.75
C ALA A 124 11.36 -13.54 12.75
N ASP A 125 12.27 -12.70 13.24
CA ASP A 125 13.29 -13.11 14.23
C ASP A 125 12.72 -13.24 15.65
N SER A 126 11.52 -12.69 15.89
CA SER A 126 10.87 -12.71 17.21
C SER A 126 10.02 -13.96 17.46
N VAL A 127 9.82 -14.83 16.48
CA VAL A 127 8.95 -16.01 16.58
C VAL A 127 9.59 -17.24 15.96
N ASP A 128 9.09 -18.42 16.36
CA ASP A 128 9.47 -19.68 15.74
C ASP A 128 9.12 -19.68 14.23
N PRO A 129 9.98 -20.24 13.35
CA PRO A 129 9.69 -20.35 11.92
C PRO A 129 8.33 -20.95 11.57
N ALA A 130 7.84 -21.91 12.37
CA ALA A 130 6.55 -22.58 12.15
C ALA A 130 5.33 -21.64 12.31
N ILE A 131 5.46 -20.52 13.01
CA ILE A 131 4.35 -19.58 13.28
C ILE A 131 4.56 -18.19 12.67
N ARG A 132 5.57 -18.00 11.82
CA ARG A 132 5.84 -16.71 11.14
C ARG A 132 4.61 -16.21 10.35
N GLY A 133 3.93 -17.10 9.63
CA GLY A 133 2.70 -16.75 8.92
C GLY A 133 1.63 -16.16 9.84
N LYS A 134 1.44 -16.75 11.02
CA LYS A 134 0.53 -16.25 12.06
C LYS A 134 0.95 -14.88 12.60
N ALA A 135 2.25 -14.67 12.83
CA ALA A 135 2.78 -13.40 13.31
C ALA A 135 2.60 -12.27 12.28
N TYR A 136 2.85 -12.54 11.00
CA TYR A 136 2.59 -11.58 9.92
C TYR A 136 1.09 -11.34 9.72
N GLY A 137 0.26 -12.38 9.81
CA GLY A 137 -1.19 -12.25 9.74
C GLY A 137 -1.75 -11.36 10.85
N PHE A 138 -1.29 -11.55 12.09
CA PHE A 138 -1.63 -10.68 13.22
C PHE A 138 -1.21 -9.23 12.96
N HIS A 139 0.05 -9.02 12.54
CA HIS A 139 0.56 -7.70 12.23
C HIS A 139 -0.28 -7.01 11.14
N ARG A 140 -0.64 -7.73 10.07
CA ARG A 140 -1.48 -7.21 8.99
C ARG A 140 -2.90 -6.88 9.45
N SER A 141 -3.46 -7.68 10.37
CA SER A 141 -4.76 -7.37 10.97
C SER A 141 -4.72 -6.08 11.78
N MET A 142 -3.61 -5.81 12.47
CA MET A 142 -3.41 -4.56 13.20
C MET A 142 -3.25 -3.35 12.26
N ASP A 143 -2.55 -3.51 11.12
CA ASP A 143 -2.49 -2.50 10.05
C ASP A 143 -3.91 -2.11 9.58
N HIS A 144 -4.71 -3.11 9.20
CA HIS A 144 -6.08 -2.87 8.73
C HIS A 144 -7.00 -2.28 9.82
N ALA A 145 -6.85 -2.72 11.07
CA ALA A 145 -7.60 -2.14 12.17
C ALA A 145 -7.29 -0.63 12.35
N GLY A 146 -6.02 -0.24 12.23
CA GLY A 146 -5.60 1.17 12.22
C GLY A 146 -6.16 1.93 11.03
N ALA A 147 -6.14 1.31 9.84
CA ALA A 147 -6.66 1.90 8.60
C ALA A 147 -8.20 2.05 8.58
N ILE A 148 -8.90 1.39 9.47
CA ILE A 148 -10.35 1.59 9.71
C ILE A 148 -10.57 2.63 10.81
N ALA A 149 -9.87 2.50 11.93
CA ALA A 149 -10.08 3.36 13.10
C ALA A 149 -9.67 4.82 12.85
N GLY A 150 -8.58 5.05 12.10
CA GLY A 150 -8.12 6.40 11.76
C GLY A 150 -9.16 7.24 11.03
N PRO A 151 -9.67 6.78 9.87
CA PRO A 151 -10.70 7.49 9.12
C PRO A 151 -11.99 7.70 9.93
N LEU A 152 -12.45 6.69 10.67
CA LEU A 152 -13.63 6.82 11.52
C LEU A 152 -13.44 7.91 12.60
N THR A 153 -12.25 7.98 13.20
CA THR A 153 -11.92 9.05 14.15
C THR A 153 -11.90 10.42 13.46
N ALA A 154 -11.32 10.52 12.25
CA ALA A 154 -11.35 11.76 11.49
C ALA A 154 -12.81 12.20 11.18
N THR A 155 -13.68 11.27 10.82
CA THR A 155 -15.11 11.54 10.63
C THR A 155 -15.75 12.09 11.92
N LEU A 156 -15.53 11.42 13.06
CA LEU A 156 -16.11 11.87 14.34
C LEU A 156 -15.62 13.27 14.72
N LEU A 157 -14.34 13.56 14.50
CA LEU A 157 -13.79 14.89 14.74
C LEU A 157 -14.45 15.94 13.83
N LEU A 158 -14.58 15.66 12.53
CA LEU A 158 -15.19 16.59 11.58
C LEU A 158 -16.70 16.76 11.78
N ALA A 159 -17.40 15.74 12.25
CA ALA A 159 -18.85 15.80 12.47
C ALA A 159 -19.23 16.53 13.75
N TYR A 160 -18.42 16.43 14.81
CA TYR A 160 -18.85 16.86 16.16
C TYR A 160 -17.94 17.91 16.81
N PHE A 161 -16.68 18.05 16.36
CA PHE A 161 -15.68 18.88 17.09
C PHE A 161 -15.08 20.00 16.24
N THR A 162 -14.91 19.84 14.94
CA THR A 162 -14.27 20.84 14.09
C THR A 162 -14.66 20.67 12.63
N THR A 163 -14.70 21.77 11.89
CA THR A 163 -14.82 21.74 10.42
C THR A 163 -13.48 21.96 9.71
N ASP A 164 -12.42 22.21 10.49
CA ASP A 164 -11.09 22.47 9.97
C ASP A 164 -10.26 21.19 9.82
N LEU A 165 -9.88 20.87 8.59
CA LEU A 165 -9.05 19.72 8.27
C LEU A 165 -7.66 19.77 8.95
N ARG A 166 -7.13 20.99 9.16
CA ARG A 166 -5.81 21.19 9.80
C ARG A 166 -5.81 20.70 11.24
N THR A 167 -6.89 20.93 11.97
CA THR A 167 -7.08 20.43 13.34
C THR A 167 -7.03 18.90 13.38
N VAL A 168 -7.72 18.22 12.45
CA VAL A 168 -7.65 16.74 12.34
C VAL A 168 -6.22 16.27 12.05
N PHE A 169 -5.50 16.97 11.20
CA PHE A 169 -4.12 16.62 10.86
C PHE A 169 -3.16 16.81 12.04
N TRP A 170 -3.32 17.86 12.84
CA TRP A 170 -2.55 18.03 14.09
C TRP A 170 -2.84 16.92 15.10
N LEU A 171 -4.11 16.54 15.28
CA LEU A 171 -4.50 15.48 16.21
C LEU A 171 -3.97 14.09 15.81
N SER A 172 -3.66 13.88 14.53
CA SER A 172 -3.00 12.65 14.06
C SER A 172 -1.60 12.44 14.67
N ALA A 173 -0.99 13.49 15.23
CA ALA A 173 0.28 13.39 15.96
C ALA A 173 0.18 12.47 17.18
N ILE A 174 -0.98 12.45 17.87
CA ILE A 174 -1.17 11.70 19.12
C ILE A 174 -0.88 10.20 18.92
N PRO A 175 -1.58 9.45 18.03
CA PRO A 175 -1.26 8.06 17.80
C PRO A 175 0.14 7.88 17.20
N GLY A 176 0.66 8.80 16.39
CA GLY A 176 2.02 8.75 15.86
C GLY A 176 3.09 8.80 16.97
N VAL A 177 2.97 9.71 17.92
CA VAL A 177 3.87 9.82 19.08
C VAL A 177 3.77 8.58 19.96
N LEU A 178 2.57 8.09 20.24
CA LEU A 178 2.38 6.86 21.02
C LEU A 178 3.05 5.65 20.35
N ALA A 179 3.01 5.52 19.03
CA ALA A 179 3.71 4.47 18.29
C ALA A 179 5.23 4.55 18.51
N VAL A 180 5.82 5.74 18.43
CA VAL A 180 7.27 5.95 18.66
C VAL A 180 7.65 5.62 20.10
N LEU A 181 6.87 6.07 21.09
CA LEU A 181 7.10 5.77 22.50
C LEU A 181 7.06 4.25 22.77
N LEU A 182 6.11 3.53 22.16
CA LEU A 182 6.06 2.06 22.27
C LEU A 182 7.33 1.41 21.70
N ILE A 183 7.87 1.90 20.59
CA ILE A 183 9.12 1.37 20.04
C ILE A 183 10.26 1.60 21.03
N ILE A 184 10.40 2.81 21.56
CA ILE A 184 11.48 3.18 22.47
C ILE A 184 11.47 2.27 23.71
N PHE A 185 10.32 2.16 24.37
CA PHE A 185 10.22 1.54 25.68
C PHE A 185 9.89 0.04 25.67
N LYS A 186 9.20 -0.47 24.65
CA LYS A 186 8.66 -1.83 24.69
C LYS A 186 9.22 -2.76 23.61
N VAL A 187 9.63 -2.28 22.44
CA VAL A 187 10.24 -3.13 21.40
C VAL A 187 11.65 -3.54 21.84
N ARG A 188 11.95 -4.82 21.74
CA ARG A 188 13.27 -5.39 22.07
C ARG A 188 13.99 -5.83 20.81
N GLU A 189 15.31 -5.55 20.74
CA GLU A 189 16.16 -6.12 19.69
C GLU A 189 16.29 -7.62 19.88
N VAL A 190 16.29 -8.38 18.79
CA VAL A 190 16.47 -9.82 18.80
C VAL A 190 17.89 -10.14 18.35
N LYS A 191 18.69 -10.76 19.23
CA LYS A 191 20.05 -11.22 18.92
C LYS A 191 19.98 -12.29 17.83
N ARG A 192 20.65 -12.07 16.70
CA ARG A 192 20.75 -13.04 15.62
C ARG A 192 22.19 -13.43 15.32
N LYS A 193 22.37 -14.64 14.79
CA LYS A 193 23.61 -15.02 14.11
C LYS A 193 23.62 -14.37 12.72
N LYS A 194 24.70 -13.64 12.37
CA LYS A 194 24.87 -13.09 11.02
C LYS A 194 24.83 -14.22 10.00
N GLY A 195 23.82 -14.26 9.15
CA GLY A 195 23.83 -15.05 7.94
C GLY A 195 24.54 -14.29 6.82
N PRO A 196 25.16 -14.97 5.84
CA PRO A 196 25.71 -14.30 4.66
C PRO A 196 24.56 -13.66 3.89
N SER A 197 24.55 -12.34 3.84
CA SER A 197 23.72 -11.59 2.91
C SER A 197 24.44 -11.59 1.56
N ASP A 198 24.08 -12.54 0.70
CA ASP A 198 24.56 -12.54 -0.68
C ASP A 198 23.94 -11.34 -1.41
N GLY A 199 24.68 -10.24 -1.48
CA GLY A 199 24.30 -9.04 -2.24
C GLY A 199 24.20 -9.23 -3.77
N ARG A 200 24.15 -10.48 -4.24
CA ARG A 200 23.95 -10.87 -5.66
C ARG A 200 22.56 -10.57 -6.18
N PHE A 201 21.66 -10.14 -5.32
CA PHE A 201 20.24 -9.94 -5.51
C PHE A 201 19.86 -9.02 -6.69
N LEU A 202 20.64 -7.94 -6.94
CA LEU A 202 20.36 -6.96 -8.01
C LEU A 202 21.14 -7.24 -9.31
N ARG A 203 22.00 -8.25 -9.34
CA ARG A 203 22.95 -8.43 -10.45
C ARG A 203 22.38 -9.12 -11.69
N MET A 204 21.22 -9.76 -11.61
CA MET A 204 20.65 -10.46 -12.76
C MET A 204 19.19 -10.10 -12.97
N PHE A 205 18.89 -9.48 -14.11
CA PHE A 205 17.51 -9.27 -14.54
C PHE A 205 16.80 -10.65 -14.67
N PRO A 206 15.54 -10.78 -14.24
CA PRO A 206 14.81 -12.05 -14.29
C PRO A 206 14.79 -12.65 -15.71
N LYS A 207 14.72 -13.98 -15.78
CA LYS A 207 14.64 -14.71 -17.06
C LYS A 207 13.31 -15.48 -17.17
N GLY A 208 12.97 -15.89 -18.37
CA GLY A 208 11.82 -16.75 -18.63
C GLY A 208 10.49 -16.16 -18.13
N ARG A 209 9.68 -16.99 -17.48
CA ARG A 209 8.32 -16.63 -17.01
C ARG A 209 8.31 -15.47 -16.02
N LEU A 210 9.29 -15.41 -15.12
CA LEU A 210 9.41 -14.35 -14.14
C LEU A 210 9.62 -12.99 -14.81
N ARG A 211 10.49 -12.91 -15.82
CA ARG A 211 10.68 -11.69 -16.60
C ARG A 211 9.39 -11.23 -17.26
N THR A 212 8.69 -12.15 -17.93
CA THR A 212 7.43 -11.81 -18.61
C THR A 212 6.39 -11.30 -17.62
N TYR A 213 6.25 -11.96 -16.46
CA TYR A 213 5.33 -11.51 -15.42
C TYR A 213 5.67 -10.12 -14.89
N ILE A 214 6.95 -9.84 -14.59
CA ILE A 214 7.41 -8.54 -14.10
C ILE A 214 7.13 -7.42 -15.12
N LEU A 215 7.35 -7.67 -16.42
CA LEU A 215 7.05 -6.69 -17.48
C LEU A 215 5.54 -6.43 -17.62
N VAL A 216 4.72 -7.47 -17.54
CA VAL A 216 3.24 -7.34 -17.57
C VAL A 216 2.72 -6.64 -16.32
N LEU A 217 3.29 -6.94 -15.15
CA LEU A 217 3.00 -6.24 -13.90
C LEU A 217 3.37 -4.75 -13.98
N PHE A 218 4.53 -4.43 -14.54
CA PHE A 218 4.94 -3.05 -14.78
C PHE A 218 3.93 -2.31 -15.66
N LEU A 219 3.47 -2.95 -16.73
CA LEU A 219 2.42 -2.40 -17.60
C LEU A 219 1.11 -2.15 -16.83
N PHE A 220 0.67 -3.12 -16.02
CA PHE A 220 -0.47 -2.94 -15.12
C PHE A 220 -0.26 -1.74 -14.19
N THR A 221 0.93 -1.63 -13.60
CA THR A 221 1.27 -0.54 -12.67
C THR A 221 1.19 0.83 -13.35
N LEU A 222 1.53 0.96 -14.64
CA LEU A 222 1.37 2.21 -15.38
C LEU A 222 -0.09 2.66 -15.49
N GLY A 223 -1.04 1.74 -15.46
CA GLY A 223 -2.48 2.03 -15.41
C GLY A 223 -3.02 2.18 -13.99
N ASN A 224 -2.26 1.72 -12.99
CA ASN A 224 -2.68 1.73 -11.59
C ASN A 224 -2.17 3.01 -10.89
N SER A 225 -2.94 4.08 -11.03
CA SER A 225 -2.66 5.35 -10.38
C SER A 225 -2.90 5.30 -8.86
N SER A 226 -2.50 6.37 -8.16
CA SER A 226 -2.76 6.49 -6.72
C SER A 226 -4.26 6.49 -6.41
N ASP A 227 -4.64 5.80 -5.33
CA ASP A 227 -6.00 5.78 -4.77
C ASP A 227 -6.53 7.19 -4.44
N ALA A 228 -5.63 8.16 -4.26
CA ALA A 228 -5.97 9.56 -4.04
C ALA A 228 -6.84 10.16 -5.15
N PHE A 229 -6.71 9.69 -6.40
CA PHE A 229 -7.55 10.14 -7.51
C PHE A 229 -9.00 9.63 -7.41
N LEU A 230 -9.21 8.42 -6.86
CA LEU A 230 -10.55 7.91 -6.59
C LEU A 230 -11.25 8.75 -5.51
N LEU A 231 -10.51 9.13 -4.46
CA LEU A 231 -11.02 10.01 -3.40
C LEU A 231 -11.29 11.43 -3.93
N LEU A 232 -10.43 11.94 -4.82
CA LEU A 232 -10.65 13.21 -5.50
C LEU A 232 -11.95 13.17 -6.35
N LYS A 233 -12.15 12.08 -7.11
CA LYS A 233 -13.40 11.88 -7.88
C LYS A 233 -14.61 11.77 -6.98
N ALA A 234 -14.50 11.07 -5.84
CA ALA A 234 -15.57 10.98 -4.85
C ALA A 234 -16.02 12.37 -4.37
N GLY A 235 -15.06 13.22 -4.00
CA GLY A 235 -15.36 14.62 -3.61
C GLY A 235 -16.02 15.42 -4.72
N GLN A 236 -15.60 15.26 -5.97
CA GLN A 236 -16.22 15.93 -7.14
C GLN A 236 -17.66 15.45 -7.41
N LEU A 237 -18.02 14.23 -7.01
CA LEU A 237 -19.36 13.64 -7.18
C LEU A 237 -20.26 13.84 -5.95
N GLY A 238 -19.88 14.70 -5.01
CA GLY A 238 -20.73 15.13 -3.90
C GLY A 238 -20.48 14.41 -2.58
N VAL A 239 -19.55 13.44 -2.52
CA VAL A 239 -19.16 12.84 -1.23
C VAL A 239 -18.51 13.92 -0.36
N THR A 240 -19.15 14.25 0.76
CA THR A 240 -18.68 15.34 1.63
C THR A 240 -17.36 14.97 2.34
N PRO A 241 -16.57 15.96 2.78
CA PRO A 241 -15.32 15.71 3.53
C PRO A 241 -15.52 14.83 4.77
N VAL A 242 -16.70 14.88 5.39
CA VAL A 242 -17.05 14.02 6.55
C VAL A 242 -17.26 12.56 6.12
N MET A 243 -17.81 12.35 4.91
CA MET A 243 -18.12 11.00 4.40
C MET A 243 -16.94 10.32 3.71
N ILE A 244 -15.97 11.09 3.19
CA ILE A 244 -14.79 10.53 2.51
C ILE A 244 -14.01 9.55 3.40
N PRO A 245 -13.73 9.82 4.68
CA PRO A 245 -13.06 8.85 5.54
C PRO A 245 -13.92 7.59 5.81
N ILE A 246 -15.26 7.72 5.86
CA ILE A 246 -16.16 6.56 6.00
C ILE A 246 -16.08 5.68 4.75
N LEU A 247 -16.13 6.29 3.56
CA LEU A 247 -15.95 5.58 2.29
C LEU A 247 -14.62 4.82 2.25
N TRP A 248 -13.55 5.45 2.75
CA TRP A 248 -12.23 4.84 2.84
C TRP A 248 -12.17 3.69 3.85
N ALA A 249 -12.77 3.84 5.03
CA ALA A 249 -12.89 2.76 6.01
C ALA A 249 -13.70 1.59 5.44
N PHE A 250 -14.80 1.87 4.77
CA PHE A 250 -15.63 0.87 4.09
C PHE A 250 -14.83 0.08 3.05
N PHE A 251 -14.06 0.77 2.20
CA PHE A 251 -13.15 0.15 1.25
C PHE A 251 -12.18 -0.83 1.94
N HIS A 252 -11.58 -0.44 3.07
CA HIS A 252 -10.68 -1.31 3.83
C HIS A 252 -11.39 -2.52 4.42
N VAL A 253 -12.64 -2.39 4.84
CA VAL A 253 -13.47 -3.53 5.30
C VAL A 253 -13.70 -4.51 4.17
N VAL A 254 -14.08 -4.04 2.98
CA VAL A 254 -14.28 -4.90 1.80
C VAL A 254 -12.98 -5.61 1.41
N LYS A 255 -11.88 -4.88 1.35
CA LYS A 255 -10.55 -5.42 1.05
C LYS A 255 -10.14 -6.51 2.04
N MET A 256 -10.29 -6.26 3.33
CA MET A 256 -9.93 -7.20 4.39
C MET A 256 -10.79 -8.47 4.35
N SER A 257 -12.11 -8.32 4.22
CA SER A 257 -13.05 -9.46 4.24
C SER A 257 -12.94 -10.34 2.99
N SER A 258 -12.53 -9.78 1.85
CA SER A 258 -12.40 -10.50 0.57
C SER A 258 -11.05 -11.18 0.38
N SER A 259 -9.98 -10.71 1.03
CA SER A 259 -8.61 -11.21 0.80
C SER A 259 -8.44 -12.70 1.13
N MET A 260 -8.96 -13.17 2.28
CA MET A 260 -8.83 -14.58 2.68
C MET A 260 -9.65 -15.54 1.81
N PRO A 261 -10.95 -15.28 1.51
CA PRO A 261 -11.73 -16.12 0.61
C PRO A 261 -11.12 -16.26 -0.79
N PHE A 262 -10.68 -15.15 -1.40
CA PHE A 262 -10.09 -15.19 -2.74
C PHE A 262 -8.67 -15.78 -2.74
N GLY A 263 -7.91 -15.62 -1.67
CA GLY A 263 -6.66 -16.35 -1.48
C GLY A 263 -6.87 -17.86 -1.50
N ALA A 264 -7.81 -18.37 -0.70
CA ALA A 264 -8.16 -19.78 -0.67
C ALA A 264 -8.75 -20.29 -2.00
N LEU A 265 -9.54 -19.47 -2.69
CA LEU A 265 -10.06 -19.80 -4.02
C LEU A 265 -8.92 -19.92 -5.03
N SER A 266 -7.91 -19.05 -4.96
CA SER A 266 -6.76 -19.07 -5.87
C SER A 266 -5.93 -20.35 -5.79
N ASP A 267 -5.87 -20.96 -4.61
CA ASP A 267 -5.17 -22.23 -4.40
C ASP A 267 -5.92 -23.40 -5.08
N ARG A 268 -7.24 -23.28 -5.31
CA ARG A 268 -8.09 -24.32 -5.94
C ARG A 268 -8.21 -24.16 -7.45
N VAL A 269 -8.47 -22.92 -7.93
CA VAL A 269 -8.75 -22.68 -9.36
C VAL A 269 -7.55 -22.17 -10.14
N GLY A 270 -6.43 -21.92 -9.45
CA GLY A 270 -5.18 -21.44 -10.05
C GLY A 270 -5.02 -19.92 -9.95
N ARG A 271 -3.85 -19.51 -9.48
CA ARG A 271 -3.53 -18.12 -9.11
C ARG A 271 -3.59 -17.15 -10.29
N ARG A 272 -3.09 -17.58 -11.47
CA ARG A 272 -3.12 -16.75 -12.69
C ARG A 272 -4.56 -16.31 -13.05
N GLY A 273 -5.52 -17.25 -13.02
CA GLY A 273 -6.93 -16.94 -13.32
C GLY A 273 -7.52 -15.91 -12.37
N ILE A 274 -7.22 -16.03 -11.08
CA ILE A 274 -7.69 -15.08 -10.05
C ILE A 274 -7.05 -13.68 -10.23
N ILE A 275 -5.76 -13.60 -10.59
CA ILE A 275 -5.11 -12.32 -10.90
C ILE A 275 -5.76 -11.67 -12.13
N VAL A 276 -5.99 -12.43 -13.20
CA VAL A 276 -6.68 -11.91 -14.40
C VAL A 276 -8.08 -11.41 -14.06
N ALA A 277 -8.85 -12.16 -13.27
CA ALA A 277 -10.15 -11.71 -12.78
C ALA A 277 -10.05 -10.42 -11.95
N GLY A 278 -9.06 -10.31 -11.06
CA GLY A 278 -8.81 -9.10 -10.28
C GLY A 278 -8.48 -7.89 -11.15
N TRP A 279 -7.57 -8.02 -12.11
CA TRP A 279 -7.22 -6.95 -13.03
C TRP A 279 -8.38 -6.58 -13.96
N SER A 280 -9.25 -7.53 -14.31
CA SER A 280 -10.49 -7.26 -15.04
C SER A 280 -11.50 -6.48 -14.19
N VAL A 281 -11.66 -6.85 -12.92
CA VAL A 281 -12.48 -6.09 -11.96
C VAL A 281 -11.95 -4.66 -11.81
N TYR A 282 -10.62 -4.49 -11.70
CA TYR A 282 -10.00 -3.16 -11.70
C TYR A 282 -10.35 -2.36 -12.96
N ALA A 283 -10.15 -2.94 -14.15
CA ALA A 283 -10.43 -2.27 -15.41
C ALA A 283 -11.91 -1.85 -15.51
N LEU A 284 -12.85 -2.74 -15.15
CA LEU A 284 -14.28 -2.44 -15.13
C LEU A 284 -14.63 -1.35 -14.11
N THR A 285 -14.00 -1.38 -12.93
CA THR A 285 -14.18 -0.34 -11.90
C THR A 285 -13.72 1.03 -12.42
N TYR A 286 -12.58 1.08 -13.10
CA TYR A 286 -12.08 2.33 -13.69
C TYR A 286 -12.94 2.81 -14.85
N VAL A 287 -13.46 1.92 -15.69
CA VAL A 287 -14.51 2.29 -16.67
C VAL A 287 -15.74 2.86 -15.94
N GLY A 288 -16.18 2.21 -14.86
CA GLY A 288 -17.28 2.72 -14.03
C GLY A 288 -17.02 4.15 -13.51
N PHE A 289 -15.81 4.41 -12.99
CA PHE A 289 -15.43 5.77 -12.53
C PHE A 289 -15.37 6.80 -13.67
N ALA A 290 -15.01 6.40 -14.89
CA ALA A 290 -15.02 7.28 -16.05
C ALA A 290 -16.43 7.84 -16.33
N PHE A 291 -17.47 7.04 -16.11
CA PHE A 291 -18.87 7.39 -16.33
C PHE A 291 -19.65 7.71 -15.04
N ALA A 292 -19.04 7.63 -13.87
CA ALA A 292 -19.69 7.91 -12.61
C ALA A 292 -20.16 9.36 -12.53
N SER A 293 -21.43 9.56 -12.14
CA SER A 293 -22.11 10.85 -12.09
C SER A 293 -22.82 11.13 -10.76
N THR A 294 -22.90 10.15 -9.86
CA THR A 294 -23.57 10.26 -8.56
C THR A 294 -22.74 9.68 -7.42
N GLU A 295 -23.04 10.09 -6.19
CA GLU A 295 -22.42 9.55 -4.98
C GLU A 295 -22.67 8.04 -4.85
N LEU A 296 -23.85 7.54 -5.20
CA LEU A 296 -24.16 6.10 -5.15
C LEU A 296 -23.20 5.28 -6.04
N HIS A 297 -22.88 5.79 -7.24
CA HIS A 297 -21.90 5.14 -8.12
C HIS A 297 -20.55 5.01 -7.42
N VAL A 298 -20.13 6.02 -6.65
CA VAL A 298 -18.85 5.98 -5.90
C VAL A 298 -18.85 4.85 -4.89
N TRP A 299 -19.88 4.73 -4.05
CA TRP A 299 -19.98 3.66 -3.03
C TRP A 299 -19.94 2.27 -3.66
N LEU A 300 -20.69 2.06 -4.74
CA LEU A 300 -20.68 0.78 -5.47
C LEU A 300 -19.30 0.48 -6.07
N LEU A 301 -18.67 1.46 -6.70
CA LEU A 301 -17.36 1.28 -7.34
C LEU A 301 -16.25 1.06 -6.32
N PHE A 302 -16.30 1.69 -5.14
CA PHE A 302 -15.36 1.39 -4.05
C PHE A 302 -15.51 -0.03 -3.51
N THR A 303 -16.72 -0.62 -3.57
CA THR A 303 -16.93 -2.05 -3.26
C THR A 303 -16.15 -2.93 -4.24
N PHE A 304 -16.33 -2.72 -5.55
CA PHE A 304 -15.59 -3.48 -6.58
C PHE A 304 -14.08 -3.24 -6.49
N TYR A 305 -13.67 -2.02 -6.18
CA TYR A 305 -12.26 -1.69 -5.98
C TYR A 305 -11.66 -2.44 -4.78
N GLY A 306 -12.40 -2.59 -3.69
CA GLY A 306 -12.01 -3.43 -2.56
C GLY A 306 -11.86 -4.91 -2.92
N LEU A 307 -12.79 -5.43 -3.75
CA LEU A 307 -12.72 -6.80 -4.26
C LEU A 307 -11.49 -7.04 -5.15
N PHE A 308 -11.11 -6.06 -5.99
CA PHE A 308 -9.87 -6.12 -6.77
C PHE A 308 -8.66 -6.40 -5.87
N TYR A 309 -8.50 -5.67 -4.78
CA TYR A 309 -7.40 -5.90 -3.84
C TYR A 309 -7.47 -7.29 -3.20
N GLY A 310 -8.67 -7.75 -2.84
CA GLY A 310 -8.87 -9.10 -2.31
C GLY A 310 -8.44 -10.20 -3.29
N LEU A 311 -8.70 -9.99 -4.59
CA LEU A 311 -8.32 -10.91 -5.66
C LEU A 311 -6.82 -10.88 -5.99
N THR A 312 -6.11 -9.78 -5.70
CA THR A 312 -4.74 -9.60 -6.23
C THR A 312 -3.66 -9.56 -5.16
N GLU A 313 -3.82 -8.83 -4.06
CA GLU A 313 -2.73 -8.48 -3.14
C GLU A 313 -1.97 -9.69 -2.57
N GLY A 314 -2.67 -10.73 -2.14
CA GLY A 314 -2.06 -11.97 -1.64
C GLY A 314 -1.69 -12.93 -2.76
N VAL A 315 -2.56 -13.01 -3.77
CA VAL A 315 -2.47 -13.99 -4.85
C VAL A 315 -1.29 -13.70 -5.78
N GLU A 316 -1.02 -12.42 -6.09
CA GLU A 316 0.16 -12.02 -6.89
C GLU A 316 1.47 -12.42 -6.22
N LYS A 317 1.59 -12.22 -4.90
CA LYS A 317 2.77 -12.64 -4.14
C LYS A 317 2.95 -14.15 -4.13
N ALA A 318 1.85 -14.88 -4.00
CA ALA A 318 1.87 -16.34 -4.05
C ALA A 318 2.23 -16.84 -5.46
N PHE A 319 1.67 -16.23 -6.52
CA PHE A 319 2.01 -16.54 -7.90
C PHE A 319 3.48 -16.27 -8.22
N LEU A 320 4.02 -15.16 -7.70
CA LEU A 320 5.43 -14.82 -7.82
C LEU A 320 6.34 -15.94 -7.27
N VAL A 321 5.97 -16.52 -6.11
CA VAL A 321 6.71 -17.64 -5.50
C VAL A 321 6.63 -18.90 -6.37
N ASP A 322 5.49 -19.15 -7.02
CA ASP A 322 5.30 -20.33 -7.88
C ASP A 322 6.15 -20.28 -9.15
N ILE A 323 6.34 -19.09 -9.73
CA ILE A 323 7.10 -18.92 -10.97
C ILE A 323 8.59 -18.62 -10.74
N ALA A 324 8.98 -18.31 -9.51
CA ALA A 324 10.37 -18.11 -9.11
C ALA A 324 11.06 -19.44 -8.89
N GLY A 325 12.29 -19.59 -9.37
CA GLY A 325 13.13 -20.76 -9.11
C GLY A 325 13.44 -20.97 -7.63
N GLN A 326 13.75 -22.20 -7.25
CA GLN A 326 14.28 -22.50 -5.91
C GLN A 326 15.55 -21.67 -5.67
N GLY A 327 15.57 -20.89 -4.59
CA GLY A 327 16.68 -19.98 -4.26
C GLY A 327 16.57 -18.56 -4.87
N GLU A 328 15.65 -18.30 -5.80
CA GLU A 328 15.46 -16.99 -6.46
C GLU A 328 14.30 -16.17 -5.89
N ARG A 329 13.58 -16.69 -4.89
CA ARG A 329 12.38 -16.05 -4.31
C ARG A 329 12.64 -14.62 -3.82
N GLY A 330 13.75 -14.42 -3.11
CA GLY A 330 14.12 -13.09 -2.65
C GLY A 330 14.34 -12.11 -3.80
N SER A 331 15.04 -12.51 -4.87
CA SER A 331 15.25 -11.74 -6.09
C SER A 331 13.92 -11.42 -6.78
N ALA A 332 13.01 -12.39 -6.86
CA ALA A 332 11.70 -12.21 -7.45
C ALA A 332 10.88 -11.13 -6.74
N PHE A 333 10.84 -11.16 -5.38
CA PHE A 333 10.17 -10.10 -4.61
C PHE A 333 10.84 -8.73 -4.79
N GLY A 334 12.16 -8.69 -4.94
CA GLY A 334 12.88 -7.46 -5.21
C GLY A 334 12.49 -6.84 -6.55
N TRP A 335 12.48 -7.62 -7.60
CA TRP A 335 12.08 -7.16 -8.93
C TRP A 335 10.58 -6.82 -9.00
N TYR A 336 9.72 -7.55 -8.28
CA TYR A 336 8.31 -7.23 -8.12
C TYR A 336 8.11 -5.84 -7.51
N ASN A 337 8.73 -5.57 -6.36
CA ASN A 337 8.63 -4.26 -5.71
C ASN A 337 9.31 -3.15 -6.52
N PHE A 338 10.40 -3.45 -7.23
CA PHE A 338 11.08 -2.51 -8.10
C PHE A 338 10.22 -2.10 -9.30
N ALA A 339 9.54 -3.06 -9.94
CA ALA A 339 8.63 -2.77 -11.04
C ALA A 339 7.46 -1.86 -10.59
N ILE A 340 6.85 -2.16 -9.45
CA ILE A 340 5.81 -1.32 -8.86
C ILE A 340 6.37 0.07 -8.52
N GLY A 341 7.53 0.14 -7.87
CA GLY A 341 8.13 1.41 -7.44
C GLY A 341 8.51 2.33 -8.61
N ILE A 342 9.11 1.78 -9.66
CA ILE A 342 9.44 2.56 -10.87
C ILE A 342 8.19 2.94 -11.66
N GLY A 343 7.16 2.08 -11.69
CA GLY A 343 5.91 2.35 -12.39
C GLY A 343 5.01 3.36 -11.72
N ALA A 344 5.04 3.47 -10.38
CA ALA A 344 4.11 4.29 -9.60
C ALA A 344 4.22 5.79 -9.91
N LEU A 345 5.43 6.31 -10.10
CA LEU A 345 5.62 7.72 -10.45
C LEU A 345 5.06 8.04 -11.85
N PRO A 346 5.47 7.40 -12.94
CA PRO A 346 4.89 7.69 -14.25
C PRO A 346 3.38 7.41 -14.30
N ALA A 347 2.87 6.38 -13.61
CA ALA A 347 1.44 6.10 -13.53
C ALA A 347 0.67 7.29 -12.96
N SER A 348 1.08 7.80 -11.80
CA SER A 348 0.40 8.91 -11.14
C SER A 348 0.57 10.23 -11.89
N LEU A 349 1.74 10.46 -12.50
CA LEU A 349 1.97 11.64 -13.35
C LEU A 349 1.07 11.62 -14.58
N LEU A 350 1.09 10.53 -15.36
CA LEU A 350 0.27 10.39 -16.57
C LEU A 350 -1.21 10.56 -16.23
N PHE A 351 -1.68 9.88 -15.19
CA PHE A 351 -3.08 9.97 -14.76
C PHE A 351 -3.46 11.40 -14.37
N GLY A 352 -2.62 12.07 -13.56
CA GLY A 352 -2.85 13.44 -13.13
C GLY A 352 -2.83 14.46 -14.27
N PHE A 353 -1.91 14.34 -15.24
CA PHE A 353 -1.86 15.19 -16.43
C PHE A 353 -3.04 14.97 -17.36
N ILE A 354 -3.40 13.69 -17.63
CA ILE A 354 -4.59 13.39 -18.46
C ILE A 354 -5.84 13.95 -17.78
N TRP A 355 -5.97 13.78 -16.46
CA TRP A 355 -7.09 14.33 -15.70
C TRP A 355 -7.18 15.85 -15.83
N GLN A 356 -6.08 16.55 -15.66
CA GLN A 356 -6.06 18.02 -15.66
C GLN A 356 -6.37 18.63 -17.03
N TRP A 357 -5.89 18.02 -18.10
CA TRP A 357 -5.96 18.62 -19.44
C TRP A 357 -6.99 18.01 -20.38
N VAL A 358 -7.38 16.76 -20.15
CA VAL A 358 -8.40 16.08 -20.95
C VAL A 358 -9.67 15.81 -20.13
N GLY A 359 -9.49 15.53 -18.82
CA GLY A 359 -10.57 15.29 -17.89
C GLY A 359 -10.52 13.93 -17.19
N PRO A 360 -11.32 13.78 -16.11
CA PRO A 360 -11.29 12.56 -15.29
C PRO A 360 -11.70 11.32 -16.07
N GLY A 361 -12.69 11.40 -16.96
CA GLY A 361 -13.11 10.26 -17.77
C GLY A 361 -11.99 9.66 -18.61
N ALA A 362 -11.19 10.51 -19.27
CA ALA A 362 -10.03 10.08 -20.06
C ALA A 362 -8.94 9.44 -19.18
N ALA A 363 -8.68 10.00 -17.99
CA ALA A 363 -7.68 9.45 -17.06
C ALA A 363 -8.08 8.05 -16.57
N PHE A 364 -9.34 7.87 -16.16
CA PHE A 364 -9.86 6.55 -15.78
C PHE A 364 -9.90 5.59 -16.97
N GLY A 365 -10.26 6.05 -18.17
CA GLY A 365 -10.22 5.27 -19.41
C GLY A 365 -8.81 4.76 -19.74
N PHE A 366 -7.78 5.62 -19.58
CA PHE A 366 -6.38 5.23 -19.72
C PHE A 366 -6.01 4.12 -18.73
N GLY A 367 -6.30 4.29 -17.43
CA GLY A 367 -6.03 3.28 -16.41
C GLY A 367 -6.73 1.96 -16.69
N ALA A 368 -8.00 2.00 -17.09
CA ALA A 368 -8.78 0.82 -17.48
C ALA A 368 -8.16 0.09 -18.69
N GLY A 369 -7.76 0.83 -19.72
CA GLY A 369 -7.13 0.27 -20.93
C GLY A 369 -5.82 -0.44 -20.63
N MET A 370 -4.95 0.18 -19.81
CA MET A 370 -3.68 -0.41 -19.39
C MET A 370 -3.89 -1.68 -18.56
N ALA A 371 -4.86 -1.67 -17.63
CA ALA A 371 -5.18 -2.84 -16.80
C ALA A 371 -5.78 -3.98 -17.65
N ALA A 372 -6.68 -3.68 -18.58
CA ALA A 372 -7.25 -4.67 -19.50
C ALA A 372 -6.16 -5.29 -20.40
N LEU A 373 -5.27 -4.44 -20.97
CA LEU A 373 -4.15 -4.92 -21.76
C LEU A 373 -3.23 -5.83 -20.95
N ALA A 374 -2.89 -5.43 -19.71
CA ALA A 374 -2.07 -6.24 -18.83
C ALA A 374 -2.75 -7.57 -18.48
N ALA A 375 -4.06 -7.60 -18.23
CA ALA A 375 -4.82 -8.82 -17.97
C ALA A 375 -4.78 -9.79 -19.18
N VAL A 376 -4.96 -9.27 -20.39
CA VAL A 376 -4.85 -10.06 -21.64
C VAL A 376 -3.43 -10.59 -21.83
N LEU A 377 -2.42 -9.76 -21.65
CA LEU A 377 -1.02 -10.18 -21.78
C LEU A 377 -0.62 -11.20 -20.71
N LEU A 378 -1.11 -11.08 -19.48
CA LEU A 378 -0.92 -12.07 -18.44
C LEU A 378 -1.51 -13.42 -18.86
N LEU A 379 -2.72 -13.40 -19.45
CA LEU A 379 -3.40 -14.60 -19.91
C LEU A 379 -2.70 -15.25 -21.11
N LEU A 380 -2.14 -14.49 -22.03
CA LEU A 380 -1.52 -15.00 -23.25
C LEU A 380 -0.07 -15.42 -23.06
N LEU A 381 0.72 -14.60 -22.34
CA LEU A 381 2.19 -14.72 -22.31
C LEU A 381 2.74 -15.44 -21.09
N VAL A 382 2.02 -15.42 -19.94
CA VAL A 382 2.50 -16.04 -18.71
C VAL A 382 1.80 -17.37 -18.49
N LYS A 383 2.43 -18.47 -18.88
CA LYS A 383 1.91 -19.82 -18.66
C LYS A 383 1.77 -20.13 -17.15
N PRO A 384 0.73 -20.86 -16.72
CA PRO A 384 0.62 -21.30 -15.33
C PRO A 384 1.85 -22.12 -14.94
N ALA A 385 2.22 -22.08 -13.66
CA ALA A 385 3.18 -23.04 -13.13
C ALA A 385 2.56 -24.42 -13.35
N ASN A 386 3.28 -25.35 -14.01
CA ASN A 386 2.80 -26.72 -14.14
C ASN A 386 2.59 -27.23 -12.71
N ALA A 387 1.40 -27.67 -12.37
CA ALA A 387 1.20 -28.56 -11.26
C ALA A 387 2.05 -29.80 -11.58
N THR A 388 3.24 -29.90 -11.00
CA THR A 388 3.91 -31.18 -10.89
C THR A 388 2.97 -32.03 -10.04
N VAL A 389 2.20 -32.85 -10.71
CA VAL A 389 1.58 -34.04 -10.11
C VAL A 389 2.77 -34.89 -9.69
N GLU A 390 3.23 -34.71 -8.43
CA GLU A 390 4.02 -35.74 -7.78
C GLU A 390 3.02 -36.86 -7.47
N GLY A 391 3.11 -37.92 -8.31
CA GLY A 391 2.45 -39.17 -8.08
C GLY A 391 3.10 -39.98 -6.98
#